data_b71097c26b8c82e3f2feb892d02793c9
#
_entry.id   b71097c26b8c82e3f2feb892d02793c9
#
_cell.length_a   1.000
_cell.length_b   1.000
_cell.length_c   1.000
_cell.angle_alpha   90.00
_cell.angle_beta   90.00
_cell.angle_gamma   90.00
#
_symmetry.space_group_name_H-M   'P 1'
#
loop_
_entity.id
_entity.type
_entity.pdbx_description
1 polymer ?
#
loop_
_entity_poly.entity_id
_entity_poly.type
_entity_poly.pdbx_seq_one_letter_code
_entity_poly.pdbx_strand_id
1 'polypeptide(L)'
;MRSKALLTILAPVVFLAGCDPVPTDSESPQLTEPNFSASVNVENFKVQLPLEAFIPCADDGNGETAVAIDAWVHVIRRQVVDANGGTHFSGMGHPIGNWNYVGQTTGDIYNATGLTRWIENTDAADWAPYTWTFVNSFKLIGRGHASNLLITQVEHYTWNANDVLTAEVSNVSVECK
;
A
#
# COMPACT_ATOMS: atom_id res chain seq x y z
N MET A 1 22.26 7.13 63.31
CA MET A 1 21.57 8.43 63.39
C MET A 1 20.13 8.23 62.93
N ARG A 2 19.21 8.40 63.89
CA ARG A 2 17.76 8.17 63.73
C ARG A 2 17.11 9.50 63.33
N SER A 3 16.45 9.60 62.19
CA SER A 3 15.68 10.78 61.83
C SER A 3 14.19 10.45 61.97
N LYS A 4 13.50 11.28 62.76
CA LYS A 4 12.09 11.12 63.11
C LYS A 4 11.22 11.72 62.01
N ALA A 5 10.24 10.96 61.55
CA ALA A 5 9.18 11.45 60.67
C ALA A 5 8.15 12.25 61.50
N LEU A 6 7.85 13.45 61.03
CA LEU A 6 6.78 14.30 61.57
C LEU A 6 5.52 14.06 60.75
N LEU A 7 4.49 13.55 61.38
CA LEU A 7 3.17 13.29 60.79
C LEU A 7 2.31 14.55 61.00
N THR A 8 1.98 15.27 59.93
CA THR A 8 1.08 16.42 59.96
C THR A 8 -0.31 15.98 59.47
N ILE A 9 -1.28 15.98 60.39
CA ILE A 9 -2.69 15.70 60.11
C ILE A 9 -3.36 17.00 59.68
N LEU A 10 -3.84 17.06 58.42
CA LEU A 10 -4.69 18.14 57.92
C LEU A 10 -6.16 17.70 57.99
N ALA A 11 -6.97 18.46 58.70
CA ALA A 11 -8.40 18.27 58.83
C ALA A 11 -9.16 18.70 57.54
N PRO A 12 -10.22 18.03 57.11
CA PRO A 12 -11.00 18.47 55.97
C PRO A 12 -12.01 19.57 56.37
N VAL A 13 -11.95 20.68 55.67
CA VAL A 13 -12.97 21.75 55.72
C VAL A 13 -14.08 21.36 54.73
N VAL A 14 -15.27 21.09 55.27
CA VAL A 14 -16.47 20.84 54.47
C VAL A 14 -17.11 22.17 54.07
N PHE A 15 -17.01 22.56 52.81
CA PHE A 15 -17.82 23.65 52.25
C PHE A 15 -19.17 23.10 51.77
N LEU A 16 -20.23 23.49 52.43
CA LEU A 16 -21.59 23.37 51.95
C LEU A 16 -21.83 24.47 50.90
N ALA A 17 -21.64 24.14 49.63
CA ALA A 17 -22.04 25.02 48.53
C ALA A 17 -23.53 24.81 48.26
N GLY A 18 -24.33 25.90 48.38
CA GLY A 18 -25.72 25.92 48.06
C GLY A 18 -26.01 25.60 46.60
N CYS A 19 -27.05 24.82 46.34
CA CYS A 19 -27.56 24.58 45.01
C CYS A 19 -28.35 25.82 44.53
N ASP A 20 -27.75 26.65 43.69
CA ASP A 20 -28.49 27.55 42.85
C ASP A 20 -29.12 26.77 41.69
N PRO A 21 -30.41 26.99 41.34
CA PRO A 21 -31.01 26.36 40.20
C PRO A 21 -30.35 26.90 38.91
N VAL A 22 -29.64 26.05 38.22
CA VAL A 22 -29.05 26.31 36.90
C VAL A 22 -30.20 26.59 35.93
N PRO A 23 -30.22 27.74 35.19
CA PRO A 23 -31.19 27.97 34.15
C PRO A 23 -31.06 26.89 33.08
N THR A 24 -32.15 26.16 32.84
CA THR A 24 -32.29 25.09 31.85
C THR A 24 -32.54 25.62 30.45
N ASP A 25 -31.75 26.59 29.98
CA ASP A 25 -31.69 27.00 28.58
C ASP A 25 -30.25 26.78 28.08
N SER A 26 -29.77 25.55 28.14
CA SER A 26 -28.67 25.14 27.26
C SER A 26 -29.32 24.58 26.00
N GLU A 27 -29.44 25.41 24.97
CA GLU A 27 -29.44 24.90 23.60
C GLU A 27 -28.21 24.00 23.48
N SER A 28 -28.44 22.72 23.49
CA SER A 28 -27.37 21.74 23.17
C SER A 28 -26.82 22.17 21.83
N PRO A 29 -25.52 22.44 21.70
CA PRO A 29 -24.94 22.71 20.40
C PRO A 29 -25.31 21.54 19.50
N GLN A 30 -26.09 21.82 18.47
CA GLN A 30 -26.46 20.85 17.47
C GLN A 30 -25.16 20.43 16.80
N LEU A 31 -24.59 19.30 17.25
CA LEU A 31 -23.47 18.69 16.59
C LEU A 31 -23.94 18.39 15.18
N THR A 32 -23.62 19.26 14.24
CA THR A 32 -23.74 18.97 12.82
C THR A 32 -22.87 17.76 12.59
N GLU A 33 -23.51 16.62 12.36
CA GLU A 33 -22.78 15.41 11.98
C GLU A 33 -21.90 15.77 10.78
N PRO A 34 -20.59 15.53 10.86
CA PRO A 34 -19.71 15.80 9.74
C PRO A 34 -20.20 14.98 8.54
N ASN A 35 -20.55 15.66 7.46
CA ASN A 35 -21.05 15.04 6.25
C ASN A 35 -19.86 14.37 5.53
N PHE A 36 -19.49 13.18 5.97
CA PHE A 36 -18.45 12.35 5.34
C PHE A 36 -19.01 11.70 4.09
N SER A 37 -19.13 12.44 3.02
CA SER A 37 -19.48 11.89 1.72
C SER A 37 -18.21 11.47 0.97
N ALA A 38 -17.69 10.29 1.27
CA ALA A 38 -16.68 9.67 0.43
C ALA A 38 -17.35 8.91 -0.70
N SER A 39 -16.88 9.08 -1.93
CA SER A 39 -17.28 8.25 -3.05
C SER A 39 -16.29 7.11 -3.24
N VAL A 40 -16.80 5.92 -3.54
CA VAL A 40 -15.97 4.73 -3.79
C VAL A 40 -16.34 4.18 -5.16
N ASN A 41 -15.33 4.01 -6.00
CA ASN A 41 -15.42 3.29 -7.27
C ASN A 41 -14.53 2.05 -7.22
N VAL A 42 -15.05 0.91 -7.66
CA VAL A 42 -14.29 -0.34 -7.76
C VAL A 42 -14.41 -0.87 -9.18
N GLU A 43 -13.28 -1.03 -9.81
CA GLU A 43 -13.13 -1.62 -11.13
C GLU A 43 -12.55 -3.02 -11.01
N ASN A 44 -13.08 -3.94 -11.81
CA ASN A 44 -12.64 -5.32 -11.87
C ASN A 44 -12.58 -5.72 -13.35
N PHE A 45 -11.38 -5.89 -13.88
CA PHE A 45 -11.20 -6.16 -15.29
C PHE A 45 -10.01 -7.08 -15.55
N LYS A 46 -9.95 -7.57 -16.78
CA LYS A 46 -8.82 -8.35 -17.29
C LYS A 46 -8.18 -7.55 -18.41
N VAL A 47 -6.87 -7.53 -18.41
CA VAL A 47 -6.09 -6.87 -19.46
C VAL A 47 -5.05 -7.85 -20.00
N GLN A 48 -4.84 -7.80 -21.30
CA GLN A 48 -3.77 -8.53 -21.96
C GLN A 48 -2.59 -7.60 -22.14
N LEU A 49 -1.42 -8.03 -21.66
CA LEU A 49 -0.19 -7.25 -21.70
C LEU A 49 0.96 -8.13 -22.21
N PRO A 50 1.79 -7.62 -23.13
CA PRO A 50 3.09 -8.22 -23.36
C PRO A 50 3.94 -7.96 -22.10
N LEU A 51 4.50 -9.02 -21.54
CA LEU A 51 5.34 -8.94 -20.37
C LEU A 51 6.69 -9.60 -20.65
N GLU A 52 7.73 -9.00 -20.12
CA GLU A 52 9.08 -9.53 -20.19
C GLU A 52 9.74 -9.57 -18.82
N ALA A 53 10.63 -10.51 -18.61
CA ALA A 53 11.43 -10.62 -17.41
C ALA A 53 12.83 -11.11 -17.76
N PHE A 54 13.85 -10.49 -17.17
CA PHE A 54 15.22 -10.98 -17.26
C PHE A 54 15.47 -12.02 -16.18
N ILE A 55 15.96 -13.18 -16.56
CA ILE A 55 16.26 -14.33 -15.69
C ILE A 55 17.76 -14.53 -15.63
N PRO A 56 18.45 -14.01 -14.60
CA PRO A 56 19.90 -13.98 -14.55
C PRO A 56 20.56 -15.35 -14.43
N CYS A 57 19.83 -16.36 -13.98
CA CYS A 57 20.31 -17.73 -13.81
C CYS A 57 19.95 -18.68 -14.94
N ALA A 58 19.27 -18.21 -15.97
CA ALA A 58 19.03 -18.99 -17.19
C ALA A 58 20.28 -19.11 -18.05
N ASP A 59 20.25 -19.97 -19.06
CA ASP A 59 21.34 -20.16 -20.02
C ASP A 59 22.69 -20.40 -19.32
N ASP A 60 22.73 -21.39 -18.43
CA ASP A 60 23.93 -21.75 -17.64
C ASP A 60 24.55 -20.58 -16.85
N GLY A 61 23.70 -19.61 -16.45
CA GLY A 61 24.10 -18.43 -15.69
C GLY A 61 24.50 -17.22 -16.54
N ASN A 62 24.36 -17.29 -17.87
CA ASN A 62 24.56 -16.14 -18.75
C ASN A 62 23.39 -15.16 -18.70
N GLY A 63 22.23 -15.64 -18.27
CA GLY A 63 20.98 -14.90 -18.22
C GLY A 63 20.28 -14.80 -19.56
N GLU A 64 18.97 -14.75 -19.51
CA GLU A 64 18.16 -14.54 -20.72
C GLU A 64 16.93 -13.69 -20.41
N THR A 65 16.36 -13.07 -21.44
CA THR A 65 15.04 -12.45 -21.37
C THR A 65 13.99 -13.47 -21.74
N ALA A 66 12.99 -13.64 -20.89
CA ALA A 66 11.81 -14.45 -21.20
C ALA A 66 10.60 -13.53 -21.44
N VAL A 67 9.80 -13.85 -22.46
CA VAL A 67 8.66 -13.04 -22.94
C VAL A 67 7.38 -13.85 -22.90
N ALA A 68 6.31 -13.22 -22.39
CA ALA A 68 4.94 -13.70 -22.51
C ALA A 68 4.13 -12.71 -23.36
N ILE A 69 3.78 -13.07 -24.58
CA ILE A 69 3.10 -12.19 -25.52
C ILE A 69 1.62 -12.03 -25.17
N ASP A 70 0.98 -13.09 -24.69
CA ASP A 70 -0.47 -13.16 -24.45
C ASP A 70 -0.79 -13.28 -22.95
N ALA A 71 -0.07 -12.53 -22.13
CA ALA A 71 -0.25 -12.56 -20.69
C ALA A 71 -1.54 -11.84 -20.26
N TRP A 72 -2.46 -12.55 -19.62
CA TRP A 72 -3.67 -11.98 -19.05
C TRP A 72 -3.49 -11.67 -17.57
N VAL A 73 -3.72 -10.42 -17.19
CA VAL A 73 -3.70 -9.94 -15.80
C VAL A 73 -5.12 -9.66 -15.37
N HIS A 74 -5.51 -10.19 -14.22
CA HIS A 74 -6.70 -9.77 -13.53
C HIS A 74 -6.35 -8.60 -12.63
N VAL A 75 -7.03 -7.48 -12.83
CA VAL A 75 -6.81 -6.24 -12.10
C VAL A 75 -8.06 -5.89 -11.30
N ILE A 76 -7.87 -5.61 -10.02
CA ILE A 76 -8.87 -4.99 -9.18
C ILE A 76 -8.32 -3.63 -8.77
N ARG A 77 -9.02 -2.57 -9.11
CA ARG A 77 -8.68 -1.19 -8.76
C ARG A 77 -9.78 -0.57 -7.93
N ARG A 78 -9.42 0.11 -6.89
CA ARG A 78 -10.35 0.88 -6.04
C ARG A 78 -9.89 2.32 -6.00
N GLN A 79 -10.82 3.22 -6.20
CA GLN A 79 -10.65 4.65 -6.03
C GLN A 79 -11.59 5.12 -4.91
N VAL A 80 -11.06 5.91 -4.00
CA VAL A 80 -11.83 6.60 -2.97
C VAL A 80 -11.55 8.09 -3.10
N VAL A 81 -12.57 8.90 -3.20
CA VAL A 81 -12.47 10.35 -3.11
C VAL A 81 -13.01 10.74 -1.75
N ASP A 82 -12.20 11.38 -0.92
CA ASP A 82 -12.60 11.83 0.40
C ASP A 82 -13.43 13.13 0.35
N ALA A 83 -13.95 13.55 1.51
CA ALA A 83 -14.79 14.74 1.61
C ALA A 83 -14.06 16.05 1.25
N ASN A 84 -12.72 16.07 1.29
CA ASN A 84 -11.90 17.22 0.93
C ASN A 84 -11.44 17.17 -0.54
N GLY A 85 -11.84 16.12 -1.27
CA GLY A 85 -11.48 15.89 -2.65
C GLY A 85 -10.17 15.12 -2.85
N GLY A 86 -9.49 14.73 -1.78
CA GLY A 86 -8.31 13.87 -1.85
C GLY A 86 -8.65 12.53 -2.49
N THR A 87 -7.79 12.04 -3.36
CA THR A 87 -8.00 10.79 -4.09
C THR A 87 -7.02 9.73 -3.65
N HIS A 88 -7.57 8.57 -3.30
CA HIS A 88 -6.83 7.39 -2.86
C HIS A 88 -7.10 6.25 -3.84
N PHE A 89 -6.07 5.83 -4.55
CA PHE A 89 -6.12 4.66 -5.40
C PHE A 89 -5.45 3.49 -4.71
N SER A 90 -6.05 2.33 -4.81
CA SER A 90 -5.40 1.08 -4.46
C SER A 90 -5.72 0.03 -5.52
N GLY A 91 -4.78 -0.83 -5.81
CA GLY A 91 -4.99 -1.87 -6.78
C GLY A 91 -4.17 -3.12 -6.50
N MET A 92 -4.60 -4.19 -7.14
CA MET A 92 -3.85 -5.42 -7.21
C MET A 92 -3.99 -6.04 -8.59
N GLY A 93 -2.92 -6.68 -9.04
CA GLY A 93 -2.88 -7.45 -10.27
C GLY A 93 -2.28 -8.81 -10.02
N HIS A 94 -2.86 -9.83 -10.62
CA HIS A 94 -2.29 -11.17 -10.59
C HIS A 94 -2.47 -11.87 -11.95
N PRO A 95 -1.56 -12.76 -12.29
CA PRO A 95 -1.67 -13.57 -13.49
C PRO A 95 -2.94 -14.44 -13.48
N ILE A 96 -3.59 -14.56 -14.61
CA ILE A 96 -4.70 -15.51 -14.81
C ILE A 96 -4.44 -16.42 -16.00
N GLY A 97 -4.73 -17.68 -15.84
CA GLY A 97 -4.48 -18.69 -16.87
C GLY A 97 -3.03 -19.21 -16.85
N ASN A 98 -2.68 -19.92 -17.88
CA ASN A 98 -1.35 -20.50 -18.03
C ASN A 98 -0.47 -19.53 -18.83
N TRP A 99 0.19 -18.61 -18.14
CA TRP A 99 1.18 -17.77 -18.78
C TRP A 99 2.47 -18.56 -18.96
N ASN A 100 2.84 -18.71 -20.21
CA ASN A 100 4.14 -19.24 -20.53
C ASN A 100 5.03 -18.08 -20.97
N TYR A 101 5.99 -17.74 -20.12
CA TYR A 101 7.13 -16.97 -20.58
C TYR A 101 8.04 -17.92 -21.34
N VAL A 102 8.53 -17.47 -22.47
CA VAL A 102 9.46 -18.25 -23.30
C VAL A 102 10.81 -17.54 -23.31
N GLY A 103 11.84 -18.23 -22.88
CA GLY A 103 13.22 -17.78 -22.94
C GLY A 103 13.63 -17.53 -24.39
N GLN A 104 14.19 -16.38 -24.65
CA GLN A 104 14.51 -15.95 -26.02
C GLN A 104 15.81 -16.58 -26.53
N THR A 105 16.66 -17.08 -25.63
CA THR A 105 17.94 -17.74 -25.98
C THR A 105 17.77 -19.25 -25.94
N THR A 106 17.25 -19.79 -24.85
CA THR A 106 17.18 -21.25 -24.62
C THR A 106 15.89 -21.87 -25.16
N GLY A 107 14.82 -21.09 -25.26
CA GLY A 107 13.47 -21.60 -25.53
C GLY A 107 12.80 -22.22 -24.29
N ASP A 108 13.40 -22.11 -23.14
CA ASP A 108 12.85 -22.59 -21.87
C ASP A 108 11.50 -21.96 -21.58
N ILE A 109 10.63 -22.72 -20.92
CA ILE A 109 9.27 -22.28 -20.61
C ILE A 109 9.15 -22.06 -19.11
N TYR A 110 8.60 -20.90 -18.73
CA TYR A 110 8.39 -20.50 -17.34
C TYR A 110 6.91 -20.19 -17.11
N ASN A 111 6.36 -20.68 -16.01
CA ASN A 111 5.03 -20.31 -15.55
C ASN A 111 5.10 -19.14 -14.58
N ALA A 112 4.33 -18.10 -14.85
CA ALA A 112 4.24 -16.96 -13.96
C ALA A 112 3.20 -17.16 -12.86
N THR A 113 3.54 -16.74 -11.65
CA THR A 113 2.62 -16.59 -10.53
C THR A 113 3.07 -15.43 -9.65
N GLY A 114 2.14 -14.84 -8.94
CA GLY A 114 2.48 -13.74 -8.05
C GLY A 114 1.35 -12.76 -7.87
N LEU A 115 1.65 -11.71 -7.13
CA LEU A 115 0.73 -10.63 -6.83
C LEU A 115 1.49 -9.31 -6.82
N THR A 116 0.98 -8.37 -7.57
CA THR A 116 1.39 -6.97 -7.54
C THR A 116 0.32 -6.15 -6.82
N ARG A 117 0.74 -5.26 -5.93
CA ARG A 117 -0.14 -4.30 -5.25
C ARG A 117 0.43 -2.90 -5.39
N TRP A 118 -0.44 -1.92 -5.50
CA TRP A 118 -0.05 -0.51 -5.48
C TRP A 118 -1.07 0.31 -4.70
N ILE A 119 -0.59 1.39 -4.10
CA ILE A 119 -1.37 2.38 -3.39
C ILE A 119 -0.85 3.74 -3.82
N GLU A 120 -1.76 4.61 -4.21
CA GLU A 120 -1.48 5.98 -4.61
C GLU A 120 -2.40 6.92 -3.83
N ASN A 121 -1.85 7.98 -3.28
CA ASN A 121 -2.64 9.01 -2.63
C ASN A 121 -2.20 10.36 -3.20
N THR A 122 -3.18 11.16 -3.57
CA THR A 122 -2.95 12.49 -4.14
C THR A 122 -3.98 13.47 -3.59
N ASP A 123 -3.59 14.73 -3.49
CA ASP A 123 -4.54 15.80 -3.24
C ASP A 123 -5.31 16.10 -4.54
N ALA A 124 -6.59 16.46 -4.41
CA ALA A 124 -7.48 16.62 -5.57
C ALA A 124 -7.12 17.80 -6.47
N ALA A 125 -6.52 18.85 -5.91
CA ALA A 125 -6.34 20.11 -6.64
C ALA A 125 -5.13 20.10 -7.56
N ASP A 126 -3.99 19.54 -7.13
CA ASP A 126 -2.70 19.79 -7.78
C ASP A 126 -1.84 18.53 -7.97
N TRP A 127 -2.37 17.32 -7.75
CA TRP A 127 -1.62 16.06 -7.77
C TRP A 127 -0.51 15.95 -6.70
N ALA A 128 -0.17 17.01 -6.03
CA ALA A 128 0.79 17.05 -4.94
C ALA A 128 0.14 17.64 -3.66
N PRO A 129 0.43 17.09 -2.47
CA PRO A 129 1.38 16.01 -2.21
C PRO A 129 0.93 14.65 -2.78
N TYR A 130 1.90 13.86 -3.20
CA TYR A 130 1.67 12.55 -3.80
C TYR A 130 2.46 11.48 -3.07
N THR A 131 1.84 10.35 -2.80
CA THR A 131 2.53 9.15 -2.31
C THR A 131 2.22 7.96 -3.20
N TRP A 132 3.24 7.17 -3.47
CA TRP A 132 3.12 5.93 -4.22
C TRP A 132 3.83 4.80 -3.51
N THR A 133 3.13 3.69 -3.36
CA THR A 133 3.68 2.46 -2.79
C THR A 133 3.40 1.31 -3.75
N PHE A 134 4.43 0.56 -4.07
CA PHE A 134 4.37 -0.59 -4.94
C PHE A 134 4.99 -1.79 -4.27
N VAL A 135 4.27 -2.90 -4.26
CA VAL A 135 4.75 -4.19 -3.74
C VAL A 135 4.50 -5.24 -4.79
N ASN A 136 5.58 -5.87 -5.23
CA ASN A 136 5.54 -6.96 -6.18
C ASN A 136 6.16 -8.22 -5.57
N SER A 137 5.47 -9.33 -5.68
CA SER A 137 6.00 -10.66 -5.37
C SER A 137 5.68 -11.56 -6.54
N PHE A 138 6.64 -11.73 -7.42
CA PHE A 138 6.50 -12.40 -8.70
C PHE A 138 7.44 -13.58 -8.78
N LYS A 139 6.94 -14.70 -9.31
CA LYS A 139 7.71 -15.92 -9.50
C LYS A 139 7.57 -16.40 -10.92
N LEU A 140 8.69 -16.76 -11.51
CA LEU A 140 8.73 -17.58 -12.71
C LEU A 140 9.20 -18.98 -12.32
N ILE A 141 8.39 -19.96 -12.61
CA ILE A 141 8.67 -21.37 -12.32
C ILE A 141 9.08 -22.03 -13.61
N GLY A 142 10.36 -22.37 -13.71
CA GLY A 142 10.91 -23.06 -14.88
C GLY A 142 10.36 -24.47 -15.02
N ARG A 143 10.15 -24.92 -16.26
CA ARG A 143 9.77 -26.30 -16.57
C ARG A 143 11.02 -27.14 -16.83
N GLY A 144 10.96 -28.39 -16.36
CA GLY A 144 12.07 -29.31 -16.54
C GLY A 144 13.28 -28.93 -15.70
N HIS A 145 14.38 -28.57 -16.35
CA HIS A 145 15.64 -28.13 -15.70
C HIS A 145 15.85 -26.62 -15.72
N ALA A 146 14.90 -25.87 -16.27
CA ALA A 146 14.95 -24.42 -16.24
C ALA A 146 14.89 -23.88 -14.79
N SER A 147 15.71 -22.90 -14.49
CA SER A 147 15.82 -22.29 -13.16
C SER A 147 14.54 -21.54 -12.77
N ASN A 148 14.22 -21.53 -11.49
CA ASN A 148 13.15 -20.69 -10.97
C ASN A 148 13.68 -19.29 -10.65
N LEU A 149 12.84 -18.28 -10.83
CA LEU A 149 13.10 -16.90 -10.44
C LEU A 149 12.06 -16.42 -9.42
N LEU A 150 12.52 -15.81 -8.35
CA LEU A 150 11.69 -15.07 -7.42
C LEU A 150 12.12 -13.61 -7.42
N ILE A 151 11.20 -12.72 -7.70
CA ILE A 151 11.38 -11.27 -7.59
C ILE A 151 10.49 -10.76 -6.46
N THR A 152 11.10 -10.08 -5.50
CA THR A 152 10.39 -9.31 -4.47
C THR A 152 10.82 -7.87 -4.61
N GLN A 153 9.85 -6.97 -4.74
CA GLN A 153 10.10 -5.55 -4.94
C GLN A 153 9.17 -4.77 -4.01
N VAL A 154 9.74 -3.82 -3.29
CA VAL A 154 9.00 -2.86 -2.46
C VAL A 154 9.55 -1.48 -2.79
N GLU A 155 8.68 -0.62 -3.26
CA GLU A 155 9.02 0.77 -3.55
C GLU A 155 8.03 1.69 -2.87
N HIS A 156 8.53 2.79 -2.35
CA HIS A 156 7.71 3.86 -1.77
C HIS A 156 8.35 5.20 -2.07
N TYR A 157 7.55 6.10 -2.59
CA TYR A 157 7.94 7.46 -2.93
C TYR A 157 6.95 8.44 -2.34
N THR A 158 7.46 9.58 -1.89
CA THR A 158 6.65 10.69 -1.39
C THR A 158 7.13 12.00 -1.99
N TRP A 159 6.24 12.74 -2.59
CA TRP A 159 6.46 14.11 -3.07
C TRP A 159 5.67 15.08 -2.21
N ASN A 160 6.26 16.21 -1.89
CA ASN A 160 5.55 17.28 -1.16
C ASN A 160 4.71 18.15 -2.10
N ALA A 161 4.01 19.15 -1.55
CA ALA A 161 3.16 20.06 -2.32
C ALA A 161 3.92 20.93 -3.35
N ASN A 162 5.25 20.95 -3.32
CA ASN A 162 6.09 21.64 -4.30
C ASN A 162 6.69 20.68 -5.35
N ASP A 163 6.14 19.46 -5.47
CA ASP A 163 6.60 18.40 -6.37
C ASP A 163 8.06 17.99 -6.13
N VAL A 164 8.52 18.11 -4.89
CA VAL A 164 9.87 17.69 -4.48
C VAL A 164 9.79 16.33 -3.82
N LEU A 165 10.60 15.37 -4.30
CA LEU A 165 10.76 14.06 -3.70
C LEU A 165 11.34 14.21 -2.29
N THR A 166 10.61 13.77 -1.28
CA THR A 166 10.97 13.91 0.15
C THR A 166 11.28 12.60 0.84
N ALA A 167 10.80 11.49 0.28
CA ALA A 167 11.14 10.16 0.75
C ALA A 167 11.20 9.18 -0.43
N GLU A 168 12.18 8.30 -0.37
CA GLU A 168 12.36 7.22 -1.33
C GLU A 168 12.81 5.95 -0.59
N VAL A 169 12.11 4.86 -0.83
CA VAL A 169 12.52 3.51 -0.44
C VAL A 169 12.41 2.63 -1.66
N SER A 170 13.48 1.97 -2.04
CA SER A 170 13.49 0.99 -3.12
C SER A 170 14.28 -0.24 -2.68
N ASN A 171 13.58 -1.36 -2.54
CA ASN A 171 14.17 -2.66 -2.24
C ASN A 171 13.74 -3.66 -3.31
N VAL A 172 14.73 -4.18 -4.03
CA VAL A 172 14.52 -5.23 -5.03
C VAL A 172 15.40 -6.41 -4.68
N SER A 173 14.79 -7.57 -4.53
CA SER A 173 15.48 -8.85 -4.38
C SER A 173 15.14 -9.75 -5.54
N VAL A 174 16.17 -10.33 -6.14
CA VAL A 174 16.07 -11.30 -7.23
C VAL A 174 16.79 -12.56 -6.81
N GLU A 175 16.07 -13.65 -6.69
CA GLU A 175 16.60 -14.94 -6.26
C GLU A 175 16.35 -16.01 -7.32
N CYS A 176 17.41 -16.70 -7.67
CA CYS A 176 17.37 -17.90 -8.50
C CYS A 176 17.35 -19.17 -7.62
N LYS A 177 16.52 -20.14 -7.97
CA LYS A 177 16.39 -21.43 -7.25
C LYS A 177 16.30 -22.59 -8.21
#